data_7adae960cc54b07b637d8afadfc5905b
#
_entry.id   7adae960cc54b07b637d8afadfc5905b
#
_cell.length_a   1.000
_cell.length_b   1.000
_cell.length_c   1.000
_cell.angle_alpha   90.00
_cell.angle_beta   90.00
_cell.angle_gamma   90.00
#
_symmetry.space_group_name_H-M   'P 1'
#
loop_
_entity.id
_entity.type
_entity.pdbx_description
1 polymer ?
#
loop_
_entity_poly.entity_id
_entity_poly.type
_entity_poly.pdbx_seq_one_letter_code
_entity_poly.pdbx_strand_id
1 'polypeptide(L)'
;MAKSAKPRKKKYQPRKTLFRSPLVNRPLNENEIGRMRRQLDEARMKIHLASTDRDATDTLATYLGYGYILAENFEQGDELKERFKKGLQALYRARWAIDLKQPVNGDDLTLIDEVTDYACEEISTLDLNTVLKLEAYFEKHAQKLFDLALSDIGGNQMRTMSPEEYELLLIAHQEGKIQLPGLPTSAPKPDPSLK
;
A
#
# COMPACT_ATOMS: atom_id res chain seq x y z
N MET A 1 -69.71 -17.65 15.06
CA MET A 1 -68.65 -16.63 15.25
C MET A 1 -67.35 -17.12 14.62
N ALA A 2 -67.01 -16.63 13.45
CA ALA A 2 -65.82 -17.05 12.71
C ALA A 2 -64.57 -16.27 13.25
N LYS A 3 -63.54 -16.98 13.71
CA LYS A 3 -62.27 -16.40 14.16
C LYS A 3 -61.49 -15.91 12.94
N SER A 4 -61.34 -14.60 12.83
CA SER A 4 -60.48 -13.94 11.85
C SER A 4 -59.02 -14.41 12.00
N ALA A 5 -58.49 -15.07 10.98
CA ALA A 5 -57.07 -15.48 10.92
C ALA A 5 -56.21 -14.22 10.69
N LYS A 6 -55.32 -13.90 11.66
CA LYS A 6 -54.33 -12.82 11.53
C LYS A 6 -53.40 -13.11 10.35
N PRO A 7 -53.13 -12.12 9.46
CA PRO A 7 -52.20 -12.31 8.35
C PRO A 7 -50.79 -12.58 8.88
N ARG A 8 -50.16 -13.70 8.48
CA ARG A 8 -48.75 -14.02 8.76
C ARG A 8 -47.86 -12.96 8.11
N LYS A 9 -47.20 -12.16 8.92
CA LYS A 9 -46.10 -11.28 8.44
C LYS A 9 -45.05 -12.17 7.81
N LYS A 10 -44.91 -12.14 6.47
CA LYS A 10 -43.78 -12.74 5.77
C LYS A 10 -42.49 -12.10 6.31
N LYS A 11 -41.69 -12.90 7.03
CA LYS A 11 -40.33 -12.46 7.39
C LYS A 11 -39.58 -12.13 6.10
N TYR A 12 -39.18 -10.88 5.93
CA TYR A 12 -38.29 -10.46 4.85
C TYR A 12 -36.96 -11.24 5.00
N GLN A 13 -36.75 -12.19 4.12
CA GLN A 13 -35.41 -12.80 3.96
C GLN A 13 -34.68 -11.95 2.95
N PRO A 14 -33.58 -11.30 3.34
CA PRO A 14 -32.76 -10.58 2.37
C PRO A 14 -32.30 -11.58 1.31
N ARG A 15 -32.55 -11.26 0.05
CA ARG A 15 -32.15 -12.10 -1.08
C ARG A 15 -30.62 -12.20 -1.05
N LYS A 16 -30.07 -13.39 -0.76
CA LYS A 16 -28.64 -13.75 -0.84
C LYS A 16 -28.09 -13.74 -2.28
N THR A 17 -28.69 -13.00 -3.18
CA THR A 17 -28.41 -13.08 -4.62
C THR A 17 -27.73 -11.85 -5.21
N LEU A 18 -27.12 -10.99 -4.39
CA LEU A 18 -26.48 -9.76 -4.91
C LEU A 18 -25.09 -9.99 -5.57
N PHE A 19 -24.53 -11.21 -5.54
CA PHE A 19 -23.18 -11.47 -6.06
C PHE A 19 -23.08 -12.63 -7.06
N ARG A 20 -24.14 -12.93 -7.79
CA ARG A 20 -24.10 -13.84 -8.94
C ARG A 20 -24.47 -13.15 -10.25
N SER A 21 -24.01 -11.90 -10.43
CA SER A 21 -24.07 -11.29 -11.76
C SER A 21 -22.97 -11.91 -12.62
N PRO A 22 -23.26 -12.48 -13.78
CA PRO A 22 -22.24 -12.96 -14.72
C PRO A 22 -21.27 -11.85 -15.15
N LEU A 23 -21.62 -10.58 -14.93
CA LEU A 23 -20.78 -9.43 -15.16
C LEU A 23 -19.59 -9.30 -14.18
N VAL A 24 -19.60 -9.99 -13.04
CA VAL A 24 -18.55 -9.91 -12.03
C VAL A 24 -17.46 -10.96 -12.24
N ASN A 25 -17.80 -12.10 -12.86
CA ASN A 25 -16.85 -13.18 -13.19
C ASN A 25 -16.30 -13.03 -14.62
N ARG A 26 -15.95 -11.84 -15.02
CA ARG A 26 -15.30 -11.57 -16.30
C ARG A 26 -13.85 -11.11 -16.07
N PRO A 27 -12.94 -11.37 -17.01
CA PRO A 27 -11.62 -10.77 -16.94
C PRO A 27 -11.72 -9.24 -16.93
N LEU A 28 -10.71 -8.59 -16.37
CA LEU A 28 -10.58 -7.15 -16.47
C LEU A 28 -10.52 -6.75 -17.95
N ASN A 29 -11.24 -5.69 -18.32
CA ASN A 29 -11.18 -5.19 -19.67
C ASN A 29 -10.01 -4.20 -19.86
N GLU A 30 -9.65 -3.91 -21.12
CA GLU A 30 -8.55 -3.03 -21.45
C GLU A 30 -8.65 -1.63 -20.82
N ASN A 31 -9.87 -1.11 -20.65
CA ASN A 31 -10.07 0.20 -20.02
C ASN A 31 -9.79 0.16 -18.51
N GLU A 32 -10.15 -0.93 -17.84
CA GLU A 32 -9.88 -1.14 -16.41
C GLU A 32 -8.38 -1.30 -16.18
N ILE A 33 -7.72 -2.15 -16.97
CA ILE A 33 -6.26 -2.34 -16.93
C ILE A 33 -5.54 -1.02 -17.27
N GLY A 34 -5.99 -0.31 -18.30
CA GLY A 34 -5.40 0.96 -18.70
C GLY A 34 -5.59 2.07 -17.66
N ARG A 35 -6.69 2.04 -16.88
CA ARG A 35 -6.88 2.96 -15.75
C ARG A 35 -5.92 2.64 -14.61
N MET A 36 -5.81 1.37 -14.24
CA MET A 36 -4.89 0.90 -13.21
C MET A 36 -3.44 1.30 -13.53
N ARG A 37 -2.98 1.01 -14.75
CA ARG A 37 -1.63 1.38 -15.21
C ARG A 37 -1.38 2.88 -15.09
N ARG A 38 -2.31 3.72 -15.58
CA ARG A 38 -2.17 5.18 -15.47
C ARG A 38 -2.08 5.67 -14.03
N GLN A 39 -2.87 5.11 -13.12
CA GLN A 39 -2.80 5.46 -11.69
C GLN A 39 -1.44 5.10 -11.10
N LEU A 40 -0.90 3.94 -11.43
CA LEU A 40 0.42 3.50 -10.96
C LEU A 40 1.54 4.35 -11.56
N ASP A 41 1.48 4.64 -12.86
CA ASP A 41 2.47 5.48 -13.54
C ASP A 41 2.48 6.92 -12.98
N GLU A 42 1.30 7.48 -12.72
CA GLU A 42 1.17 8.79 -12.07
C GLU A 42 1.75 8.78 -10.65
N ALA A 43 1.45 7.76 -9.87
CA ALA A 43 1.95 7.64 -8.51
C ALA A 43 3.48 7.47 -8.48
N ARG A 44 4.04 6.62 -9.35
CA ARG A 44 5.50 6.45 -9.50
C ARG A 44 6.17 7.76 -9.89
N MET A 45 5.64 8.45 -10.90
CA MET A 45 6.16 9.75 -11.33
C MET A 45 6.22 10.74 -10.17
N LYS A 46 5.20 10.82 -9.33
CA LYS A 46 5.18 11.69 -8.15
C LYS A 46 6.28 11.33 -7.15
N ILE A 47 6.55 10.05 -6.90
CA ILE A 47 7.64 9.61 -6.03
C ILE A 47 9.00 9.96 -6.65
N HIS A 48 9.21 9.72 -7.94
CA HIS A 48 10.44 10.08 -8.66
C HIS A 48 10.71 11.59 -8.65
N LEU A 49 9.66 12.40 -8.69
CA LEU A 49 9.75 13.87 -8.59
C LEU A 49 9.83 14.39 -7.15
N ALA A 50 9.98 13.49 -6.17
CA ALA A 50 10.00 13.82 -4.75
C ALA A 50 8.78 14.66 -4.30
N SER A 51 7.60 14.34 -4.84
CA SER A 51 6.35 15.01 -4.48
C SER A 51 5.95 14.68 -3.04
N THR A 52 5.48 15.68 -2.31
CA THR A 52 4.95 15.52 -0.95
C THR A 52 3.52 14.94 -0.94
N ASP A 53 2.94 14.63 -2.11
CA ASP A 53 1.63 14.03 -2.25
C ASP A 53 1.59 12.62 -1.62
N ARG A 54 0.81 12.48 -0.55
CA ARG A 54 0.67 11.21 0.17
C ARG A 54 -0.17 10.21 -0.60
N ASP A 55 -1.12 10.65 -1.40
CA ASP A 55 -1.98 9.77 -2.18
C ASP A 55 -1.17 8.88 -3.14
N ALA A 56 -0.04 9.38 -3.66
CA ALA A 56 0.86 8.60 -4.48
C ALA A 56 1.49 7.43 -3.70
N THR A 57 1.96 7.69 -2.49
CA THR A 57 2.50 6.65 -1.61
C THR A 57 1.44 5.61 -1.25
N ASP A 58 0.24 6.06 -0.89
CA ASP A 58 -0.87 5.18 -0.51
C ASP A 58 -1.34 4.33 -1.70
N THR A 59 -1.38 4.90 -2.90
CA THR A 59 -1.68 4.15 -4.13
C THR A 59 -0.67 3.03 -4.35
N LEU A 60 0.62 3.33 -4.36
CA LEU A 60 1.66 2.30 -4.56
C LEU A 60 1.65 1.26 -3.44
N ALA A 61 1.51 1.68 -2.18
CA ALA A 61 1.43 0.78 -1.04
C ALA A 61 0.23 -0.19 -1.15
N THR A 62 -0.90 0.28 -1.66
CA THR A 62 -2.09 -0.55 -1.89
C THR A 62 -1.80 -1.64 -2.93
N TYR A 63 -1.23 -1.30 -4.07
CA TYR A 63 -0.93 -2.28 -5.11
C TYR A 63 0.19 -3.27 -4.71
N LEU A 64 1.20 -2.80 -4.00
CA LEU A 64 2.23 -3.68 -3.41
C LEU A 64 1.62 -4.63 -2.36
N GLY A 65 0.66 -4.13 -1.57
CA GLY A 65 -0.12 -4.95 -0.64
C GLY A 65 -0.96 -6.01 -1.34
N TYR A 66 -1.59 -5.68 -2.46
CA TYR A 66 -2.31 -6.66 -3.29
C TYR A 66 -1.37 -7.74 -3.81
N GLY A 67 -0.20 -7.37 -4.33
CA GLY A 67 0.82 -8.31 -4.77
C GLY A 67 1.28 -9.23 -3.64
N TYR A 68 1.48 -8.70 -2.43
CA TYR A 68 1.83 -9.49 -1.26
C TYR A 68 0.76 -10.54 -0.93
N ILE A 69 -0.53 -10.18 -0.96
CA ILE A 69 -1.65 -11.10 -0.72
C ILE A 69 -1.71 -12.17 -1.81
N LEU A 70 -1.54 -11.76 -3.07
CA LEU A 70 -1.55 -12.68 -4.21
C LEU A 70 -0.39 -13.69 -4.12
N ALA A 71 0.79 -13.27 -3.68
CA ALA A 71 1.95 -14.14 -3.50
C ALA A 71 1.69 -15.33 -2.56
N GLU A 72 0.67 -15.23 -1.68
CA GLU A 72 0.26 -16.37 -0.83
C GLU A 72 -0.30 -17.57 -1.61
N ASN A 73 -0.72 -17.36 -2.87
CA ASN A 73 -1.34 -18.37 -3.72
C ASN A 73 -0.38 -18.99 -4.76
N PHE A 74 0.89 -18.54 -4.84
CA PHE A 74 1.87 -19.03 -5.79
C PHE A 74 2.80 -20.08 -5.15
N GLU A 75 3.35 -20.99 -5.95
CA GLU A 75 4.33 -21.99 -5.48
C GLU A 75 5.60 -21.34 -4.89
N GLN A 76 5.97 -20.16 -5.39
CA GLN A 76 7.09 -19.34 -4.89
C GLN A 76 6.61 -18.23 -3.94
N GLY A 77 5.54 -18.46 -3.21
CA GLY A 77 4.87 -17.46 -2.39
C GLY A 77 5.77 -16.73 -1.41
N ASP A 78 6.66 -17.46 -0.73
CA ASP A 78 7.54 -16.87 0.28
C ASP A 78 8.59 -15.93 -0.33
N GLU A 79 9.17 -16.27 -1.48
CA GLU A 79 10.12 -15.41 -2.19
C GLU A 79 9.42 -14.14 -2.73
N LEU A 80 8.25 -14.31 -3.33
CA LEU A 80 7.45 -13.19 -3.83
C LEU A 80 6.95 -12.30 -2.69
N LYS A 81 6.53 -12.87 -1.57
CA LYS A 81 6.15 -12.09 -0.39
C LYS A 81 7.32 -11.25 0.11
N GLU A 82 8.51 -11.83 0.19
CA GLU A 82 9.70 -11.10 0.62
C GLU A 82 10.06 -9.98 -0.36
N ARG A 83 9.87 -10.20 -1.66
CA ARG A 83 10.07 -9.17 -2.69
C ARG A 83 9.08 -8.01 -2.53
N PHE A 84 7.79 -8.29 -2.33
CA PHE A 84 6.78 -7.26 -2.06
C PHE A 84 7.03 -6.53 -0.74
N LYS A 85 7.46 -7.25 0.30
CA LYS A 85 7.87 -6.66 1.57
C LYS A 85 9.01 -5.66 1.37
N LYS A 86 10.06 -6.02 0.63
CA LYS A 86 11.17 -5.12 0.29
C LYS A 86 10.71 -3.91 -0.52
N GLY A 87 9.77 -4.09 -1.46
CA GLY A 87 9.16 -2.99 -2.21
C GLY A 87 8.42 -2.00 -1.31
N LEU A 88 7.62 -2.50 -0.37
CA LEU A 88 6.97 -1.66 0.64
C LEU A 88 7.98 -0.90 1.50
N GLN A 89 9.05 -1.57 1.95
CA GLN A 89 10.11 -0.93 2.73
C GLN A 89 10.82 0.17 1.92
N ALA A 90 11.12 -0.08 0.63
CA ALA A 90 11.71 0.90 -0.27
C ALA A 90 10.79 2.12 -0.44
N LEU A 91 9.49 1.89 -0.64
CA LEU A 91 8.51 2.95 -0.76
C LEU A 91 8.45 3.84 0.49
N TYR A 92 8.49 3.24 1.67
CA TYR A 92 8.50 4.00 2.92
C TYR A 92 9.81 4.76 3.14
N ARG A 93 10.98 4.17 2.79
CA ARG A 93 12.26 4.91 2.83
C ARG A 93 12.25 6.09 1.85
N ALA A 94 11.73 5.89 0.63
CA ALA A 94 11.57 6.96 -0.34
C ALA A 94 10.67 8.09 0.21
N ARG A 95 9.55 7.73 0.83
CA ARG A 95 8.66 8.70 1.47
C ARG A 95 9.34 9.48 2.57
N TRP A 96 10.10 8.83 3.45
CA TRP A 96 10.85 9.51 4.50
C TRP A 96 11.90 10.47 3.94
N ALA A 97 12.63 10.04 2.90
CA ALA A 97 13.59 10.92 2.23
C ALA A 97 12.90 12.19 1.70
N ILE A 98 11.72 12.05 1.08
CA ILE A 98 10.93 13.18 0.57
C ILE A 98 10.52 14.12 1.72
N ASP A 99 9.97 13.58 2.80
CA ASP A 99 9.51 14.36 3.96
C ASP A 99 10.69 15.11 4.64
N LEU A 100 11.87 14.48 4.63
CA LEU A 100 13.12 15.08 5.14
C LEU A 100 13.82 16.02 4.13
N LYS A 101 13.26 16.19 2.93
CA LYS A 101 13.87 16.96 1.81
C LYS A 101 15.28 16.44 1.43
N GLN A 102 15.44 15.12 1.53
CA GLN A 102 16.66 14.42 1.12
C GLN A 102 16.46 13.76 -0.25
N PRO A 103 17.53 13.48 -1.00
CA PRO A 103 17.44 12.75 -2.24
C PRO A 103 16.95 11.31 -1.97
N VAL A 104 15.99 10.85 -2.79
CA VAL A 104 15.52 9.46 -2.74
C VAL A 104 16.63 8.56 -3.32
N ASN A 105 16.84 7.41 -2.70
CA ASN A 105 17.82 6.43 -3.18
C ASN A 105 17.35 5.83 -4.52
N GLY A 106 18.24 5.82 -5.52
CA GLY A 106 17.94 5.27 -6.85
C GLY A 106 17.62 3.76 -6.83
N ASP A 107 18.26 2.99 -5.96
CA ASP A 107 17.98 1.55 -5.81
C ASP A 107 16.57 1.32 -5.26
N ASP A 108 16.10 2.16 -4.33
CA ASP A 108 14.73 2.10 -3.82
C ASP A 108 13.72 2.44 -4.92
N LEU A 109 13.98 3.46 -5.75
CA LEU A 109 13.12 3.80 -6.88
C LEU A 109 13.02 2.66 -7.89
N THR A 110 14.16 2.06 -8.27
CA THR A 110 14.20 0.92 -9.17
C THR A 110 13.40 -0.26 -8.61
N LEU A 111 13.57 -0.57 -7.33
CA LEU A 111 12.84 -1.67 -6.69
C LEU A 111 11.33 -1.39 -6.64
N ILE A 112 10.91 -0.16 -6.34
CA ILE A 112 9.50 0.24 -6.35
C ILE A 112 8.90 0.01 -7.75
N ASP A 113 9.60 0.46 -8.79
CA ASP A 113 9.14 0.31 -10.17
C ASP A 113 8.97 -1.16 -10.57
N GLU A 114 10.00 -1.96 -10.35
CA GLU A 114 10.00 -3.40 -10.68
C GLU A 114 8.86 -4.16 -9.97
N VAL A 115 8.70 -3.93 -8.66
CA VAL A 115 7.70 -4.67 -7.88
C VAL A 115 6.29 -4.18 -8.18
N THR A 116 6.13 -2.90 -8.50
CA THR A 116 4.85 -2.32 -8.92
C THR A 116 4.43 -2.86 -10.30
N ASP A 117 5.35 -2.95 -11.25
CA ASP A 117 5.09 -3.54 -12.57
C ASP A 117 4.63 -5.00 -12.43
N TYR A 118 5.34 -5.78 -11.62
CA TYR A 118 4.97 -7.16 -11.36
C TYR A 118 3.58 -7.27 -10.73
N ALA A 119 3.26 -6.45 -9.71
CA ALA A 119 1.92 -6.42 -9.12
C ALA A 119 0.84 -6.08 -10.14
N CYS A 120 1.11 -5.12 -11.02
CA CYS A 120 0.20 -4.71 -12.08
C CYS A 120 -0.06 -5.84 -13.09
N GLU A 121 0.97 -6.57 -13.49
CA GLU A 121 0.86 -7.72 -14.39
C GLU A 121 -0.01 -8.82 -13.76
N GLU A 122 0.27 -9.23 -12.55
CA GLU A 122 -0.49 -10.24 -11.82
C GLU A 122 -1.96 -9.86 -11.67
N ILE A 123 -2.24 -8.63 -11.21
CA ILE A 123 -3.62 -8.16 -11.05
C ILE A 123 -4.35 -8.11 -12.39
N SER A 124 -3.68 -7.77 -13.48
CA SER A 124 -4.27 -7.68 -14.81
C SER A 124 -4.77 -9.03 -15.35
N THR A 125 -4.27 -10.14 -14.82
CA THR A 125 -4.71 -11.50 -15.20
C THR A 125 -5.95 -11.98 -14.45
N LEU A 126 -6.38 -11.25 -13.41
CA LEU A 126 -7.48 -11.65 -12.56
C LEU A 126 -8.84 -11.30 -13.16
N ASP A 127 -9.88 -12.00 -12.72
CA ASP A 127 -11.25 -11.59 -12.96
C ASP A 127 -11.69 -10.49 -11.98
N LEU A 128 -12.68 -9.70 -12.38
CA LEU A 128 -13.18 -8.57 -11.59
C LEU A 128 -13.65 -8.98 -10.18
N ASN A 129 -14.24 -10.18 -10.03
CA ASN A 129 -14.71 -10.65 -8.73
C ASN A 129 -13.51 -10.95 -7.79
N THR A 130 -12.43 -11.48 -8.33
CA THR A 130 -11.20 -11.73 -7.56
C THR A 130 -10.56 -10.41 -7.14
N VAL A 131 -10.51 -9.40 -8.01
CA VAL A 131 -10.03 -8.05 -7.65
C VAL A 131 -10.87 -7.43 -6.54
N LEU A 132 -12.21 -7.47 -6.63
CA LEU A 132 -13.09 -6.95 -5.58
C LEU A 132 -12.94 -7.68 -4.23
N LYS A 133 -12.66 -8.99 -4.26
CA LYS A 133 -12.36 -9.75 -3.03
C LYS A 133 -10.99 -9.36 -2.46
N LEU A 134 -10.02 -9.12 -3.32
CA LEU A 134 -8.69 -8.68 -2.93
C LEU A 134 -8.73 -7.30 -2.26
N GLU A 135 -9.50 -6.35 -2.83
CA GLU A 135 -9.75 -5.05 -2.23
C GLU A 135 -10.39 -5.17 -0.84
N ALA A 136 -11.48 -5.93 -0.73
CA ALA A 136 -12.19 -6.13 0.54
C ALA A 136 -11.33 -6.84 1.59
N TYR A 137 -10.46 -7.76 1.18
CA TYR A 137 -9.50 -8.41 2.07
C TYR A 137 -8.42 -7.43 2.54
N PHE A 138 -7.87 -6.65 1.60
CA PHE A 138 -6.86 -5.65 1.89
C PHE A 138 -7.39 -4.59 2.86
N GLU A 139 -8.56 -3.98 2.60
CA GLU A 139 -9.18 -3.01 3.50
C GLU A 139 -9.25 -3.52 4.94
N LYS A 140 -9.60 -4.79 5.10
CA LYS A 140 -9.74 -5.43 6.41
C LYS A 140 -8.40 -5.74 7.10
N HIS A 141 -7.35 -6.01 6.33
CA HIS A 141 -6.07 -6.53 6.84
C HIS A 141 -4.88 -5.60 6.56
N ALA A 142 -5.06 -4.47 5.89
CA ALA A 142 -3.99 -3.55 5.49
C ALA A 142 -3.07 -3.19 6.65
N GLN A 143 -3.62 -2.82 7.81
CA GLN A 143 -2.82 -2.46 8.98
C GLN A 143 -1.85 -3.59 9.36
N LYS A 144 -2.35 -4.82 9.49
CA LYS A 144 -1.53 -5.97 9.86
C LYS A 144 -0.44 -6.28 8.82
N LEU A 145 -0.77 -6.14 7.52
CA LEU A 145 0.19 -6.35 6.44
C LEU A 145 1.33 -5.34 6.48
N PHE A 146 1.00 -4.08 6.68
CA PHE A 146 2.00 -3.02 6.80
C PHE A 146 2.83 -3.16 8.08
N ASP A 147 2.22 -3.52 9.21
CA ASP A 147 2.93 -3.77 10.45
C ASP A 147 3.97 -4.87 10.27
N LEU A 148 3.60 -5.96 9.57
CA LEU A 148 4.51 -7.05 9.26
C LEU A 148 5.64 -6.60 8.31
N ALA A 149 5.29 -5.86 7.25
CA ALA A 149 6.26 -5.43 6.25
C ALA A 149 7.27 -4.41 6.80
N LEU A 150 6.83 -3.53 7.70
CA LEU A 150 7.61 -2.39 8.17
C LEU A 150 8.26 -2.61 9.53
N SER A 151 8.02 -3.76 10.19
CA SER A 151 8.59 -4.07 11.52
C SER A 151 10.11 -3.93 11.56
N ASP A 152 10.78 -4.41 10.53
CA ASP A 152 12.24 -4.47 10.46
C ASP A 152 12.91 -3.10 10.27
N ILE A 153 12.15 -2.12 9.76
CA ILE A 153 12.65 -0.75 9.52
C ILE A 153 12.06 0.28 10.47
N GLY A 154 11.34 -0.16 11.52
CA GLY A 154 10.71 0.75 12.48
C GLY A 154 9.55 1.58 11.92
N GLY A 155 9.10 1.28 10.70
CA GLY A 155 8.06 2.05 10.01
C GLY A 155 6.69 2.01 10.68
N ASN A 156 6.42 0.98 11.49
CA ASN A 156 5.17 0.82 12.22
C ASN A 156 4.91 1.96 13.20
N GLN A 157 5.96 2.37 13.92
CA GLN A 157 5.85 3.44 14.91
C GLN A 157 5.46 4.77 14.25
N MET A 158 6.05 5.08 13.09
CA MET A 158 5.77 6.31 12.36
C MET A 158 4.37 6.34 11.73
N ARG A 159 3.84 5.19 11.35
CA ARG A 159 2.51 5.09 10.75
C ARG A 159 1.36 5.32 11.74
N THR A 160 1.57 4.95 13.00
CA THR A 160 0.57 5.10 14.08
C THR A 160 0.61 6.48 14.75
N MET A 161 1.62 7.31 14.40
CA MET A 161 1.77 8.65 14.94
C MET A 161 0.75 9.62 14.37
N SER A 162 0.34 10.59 15.14
CA SER A 162 -0.35 11.75 14.62
C SER A 162 0.57 12.57 13.69
N PRO A 163 0.01 13.38 12.78
CA PRO A 163 0.83 14.25 11.91
C PRO A 163 1.79 15.15 12.70
N GLU A 164 1.36 15.63 13.88
CA GLU A 164 2.16 16.50 14.73
C GLU A 164 3.32 15.75 15.40
N GLU A 165 3.09 14.53 15.90
CA GLU A 165 4.14 13.67 16.45
C GLU A 165 5.16 13.27 15.38
N TYR A 166 4.69 12.99 14.16
CA TYR A 166 5.54 12.68 13.04
C TYR A 166 6.44 13.86 12.66
N GLU A 167 5.91 15.07 12.61
CA GLU A 167 6.67 16.29 12.32
C GLU A 167 7.74 16.56 13.38
N LEU A 168 7.41 16.40 14.66
CA LEU A 168 8.36 16.52 15.76
C LEU A 168 9.50 15.49 15.67
N LEU A 169 9.19 14.27 15.28
CA LEU A 169 10.17 13.20 15.10
C LEU A 169 11.13 13.51 13.93
N LEU A 170 10.61 14.04 12.82
CA LEU A 170 11.42 14.47 11.68
C LEU A 170 12.36 15.62 12.05
N ILE A 171 11.87 16.61 12.80
CA ILE A 171 12.68 17.73 13.29
C ILE A 171 13.81 17.20 14.20
N ALA A 172 13.49 16.30 15.14
CA ALA A 172 14.48 15.72 16.04
C ALA A 172 15.55 14.90 15.29
N HIS A 173 15.18 14.21 14.21
CA HIS A 173 16.15 13.52 13.35
C HIS A 173 17.02 14.49 12.56
N GLN A 174 16.45 15.55 11.97
CA GLN A 174 17.19 16.60 11.27
C GLN A 174 18.19 17.32 12.18
N GLU A 175 17.81 17.53 13.44
CA GLU A 175 18.69 18.12 14.46
C GLU A 175 19.75 17.14 15.01
N GLY A 176 19.72 15.88 14.56
CA GLY A 176 20.64 14.83 15.00
C GLY A 176 20.41 14.35 16.43
N LYS A 177 19.25 14.66 17.05
CA LYS A 177 18.89 14.24 18.39
C LYS A 177 18.50 12.76 18.46
N ILE A 178 17.93 12.22 17.37
CA ILE A 178 17.53 10.82 17.22
C ILE A 178 17.99 10.28 15.87
N GLN A 179 18.14 8.96 15.78
CA GLN A 179 18.39 8.25 14.54
C GLN A 179 17.14 7.46 14.18
N LEU A 180 16.52 7.75 13.04
CA LEU A 180 15.40 6.96 12.56
C LEU A 180 15.90 5.70 11.83
N PRO A 181 15.35 4.52 12.11
CA PRO A 181 15.74 3.28 11.44
C PRO A 181 15.55 3.37 9.93
N GLY A 182 16.55 2.93 9.16
CA GLY A 182 16.47 2.91 7.69
C GLY A 182 16.72 4.24 7.00
N LEU A 183 16.92 5.34 7.74
CA LEU A 183 17.30 6.61 7.17
C LEU A 183 18.82 6.83 7.25
N PRO A 184 19.44 7.50 6.25
CA PRO A 184 20.83 7.89 6.33
C PRO A 184 21.01 8.83 7.53
N THR A 185 22.13 8.68 8.22
CA THR A 185 22.49 9.58 9.33
C THR A 185 22.45 11.02 8.81
N SER A 186 21.75 11.91 9.51
CA SER A 186 21.75 13.34 9.17
C SER A 186 23.17 13.83 8.93
N ALA A 187 23.36 14.70 7.93
CA ALA A 187 24.63 15.15 7.37
C ALA A 187 25.74 15.31 8.41
N PRO A 188 27.01 14.96 8.07
CA PRO A 188 28.12 15.09 8.98
C PRO A 188 28.16 16.54 9.51
N LYS A 189 28.25 16.68 10.82
CA LYS A 189 28.47 18.01 11.45
C LYS A 189 29.59 18.70 10.71
N PRO A 190 29.41 19.97 10.31
CA PRO A 190 30.52 20.72 9.70
C PRO A 190 31.73 20.63 10.61
N ASP A 191 32.83 20.20 10.03
CA ASP A 191 34.10 20.05 10.71
C ASP A 191 34.48 21.39 11.38
N PRO A 192 34.61 21.49 12.72
CA PRO A 192 34.94 22.71 13.39
C PRO A 192 36.38 23.21 13.08
N SER A 193 37.19 22.42 12.32
CA SER A 193 38.53 22.74 11.92
C SER A 193 38.63 23.59 10.66
N LEU A 194 37.55 23.96 10.00
CA LEU A 194 37.49 24.82 8.81
C LEU A 194 37.17 26.30 9.16
N LYS A 195 37.71 26.80 10.24
CA LYS A 195 37.76 28.24 10.55
C LYS A 195 39.16 28.79 10.46
#